data_415cbd7505495608804afaef01c8a9d8
#
_entry.id   415cbd7505495608804afaef01c8a9d8
#
_cell.length_a   1.000
_cell.length_b   1.000
_cell.length_c   1.000
_cell.angle_alpha   90.00
_cell.angle_beta   90.00
_cell.angle_gamma   90.00
#
_symmetry.space_group_name_H-M   'P 1'
#
loop_
_entity.id
_entity.type
_entity.pdbx_description
1 polymer ?
#
loop_
_entity_poly.entity_id
_entity_poly.type
_entity_poly.pdbx_seq_one_letter_code
_entity_poly.pdbx_strand_id
1 'polypeptide(L)' 'MKHALGIDIGSTTVKVTVINESHDILFSDYKRHFANIKGTLQTLLSEAREKLGNLTIHPT' A
#
# COMPACT_ATOMS: atom_id res chain seq x y z
N MET A 1 -8.14 15.78 -3.54
CA MET A 1 -7.11 15.51 -2.52
C MET A 1 -6.15 14.45 -3.04
N LYS A 2 -4.86 14.71 -2.96
CA LYS A 2 -3.85 13.79 -3.48
C LYS A 2 -3.35 12.86 -2.40
N HIS A 3 -3.12 11.63 -2.76
CA HIS A 3 -2.55 10.62 -1.88
C HIS A 3 -1.33 10.00 -2.57
N ALA A 4 -0.35 9.64 -1.79
CA ALA A 4 0.84 8.98 -2.30
C ALA A 4 0.89 7.55 -1.78
N LEU A 5 1.32 6.65 -2.64
CA LEU A 5 1.46 5.23 -2.32
C LEU A 5 2.94 4.87 -2.26
N GLY A 6 3.37 4.38 -1.13
CA GLY A 6 4.72 3.84 -0.96
C GLY A 6 4.67 2.33 -0.94
N ILE A 7 5.57 1.70 -1.68
CA ILE A 7 5.68 0.25 -1.73
C ILE A 7 7.11 -0.13 -1.39
N ASP A 8 7.27 -1.01 -0.41
CA ASP A 8 8.58 -1.51 -0.01
C ASP A 8 8.56 -3.03 -0.13
N ILE A 9 9.44 -3.55 -0.97
CA ILE A 9 9.53 -4.99 -1.21
C ILE A 9 10.85 -5.50 -0.63
N GLY A 10 10.72 -6.28 0.43
CA GLY A 10 11.87 -6.93 1.04
C GLY A 10 12.01 -8.37 0.58
N SER A 11 12.98 -9.07 1.14
CA SER A 11 13.27 -10.47 0.76
C SER A 11 12.12 -11.42 1.10
N THR A 12 11.33 -11.11 2.12
CA THR A 12 10.23 -11.97 2.57
C THR A 12 8.90 -11.23 2.71
N THR A 13 8.91 -9.89 2.71
CA THR A 13 7.71 -9.10 2.98
C THR A 13 7.47 -8.04 1.94
N VAL A 14 6.21 -7.65 1.81
CA VAL A 14 5.80 -6.48 1.05
C VAL A 14 5.07 -5.55 2.00
N LYS A 15 5.44 -4.27 1.98
CA LYS A 15 4.79 -3.25 2.79
C LYS A 15 4.17 -2.20 1.88
N VAL A 16 2.94 -1.80 2.19
CA VAL A 16 2.24 -0.74 1.47
C VAL A 16 1.86 0.34 2.46
N THR A 17 2.14 1.58 2.11
CA THR A 17 1.83 2.74 2.94
C THR A 17 1.14 3.78 2.08
N VAL A 18 0.03 4.33 2.55
CA VAL A 18 -0.68 5.42 1.88
C VAL A 18 -0.62 6.64 2.78
N ILE A 19 -0.18 7.76 2.23
CA ILE A 19 -0.11 9.03 2.95
C ILE A 19 -0.91 10.10 2.23
N ASN A 20 -1.32 11.13 2.97
CA ASN A 20 -1.99 12.29 2.40
C ASN A 20 -0.98 13.41 2.08
N GLU A 21 -1.47 14.56 1.65
CA GLU A 21 -0.62 15.70 1.31
C GLU A 21 0.17 16.23 2.50
N SER A 22 -0.33 16.04 3.71
CA SER A 22 0.34 16.46 4.94
C SER A 22 1.31 15.40 5.47
N HIS A 23 1.53 14.33 4.72
CA HIS A 23 2.40 13.21 5.10
C HIS A 23 1.89 12.39 6.29
N ASP A 24 0.60 12.49 6.59
CA ASP A 24 -0.02 11.62 7.57
C ASP A 24 -0.23 10.23 6.99
N ILE A 25 0.07 9.20 7.75
CA ILE A 25 -0.13 7.82 7.31
C ILE A 25 -1.61 7.48 7.46
N LEU A 26 -2.28 7.21 6.34
CA LEU A 26 -3.69 6.85 6.32
C LEU A 26 -3.88 5.33 6.36
N PHE A 27 -2.93 4.60 5.81
CA PHE A 27 -2.95 3.15 5.77
C PHE A 27 -1.51 2.66 5.74
N SER A 28 -1.22 1.65 6.52
CA SER A 28 0.07 0.99 6.48
C SER A 28 -0.10 -0.45 6.91
N ASP A 29 0.33 -1.37 6.08
CA ASP A 29 0.26 -2.80 6.40
C ASP A 29 1.36 -3.53 5.64
N TYR A 30 1.69 -4.72 6.11
CA TYR A 30 2.67 -5.56 5.45
C TYR A 30 2.24 -7.02 5.54
N LYS A 31 2.71 -7.81 4.58
CA LYS A 31 2.44 -9.24 4.55
C LYS A 31 3.66 -9.99 4.03
N ARG A 32 3.82 -11.22 4.46
CA ARG A 32 4.82 -12.10 3.86
C ARG A 32 4.35 -12.53 2.49
N HIS A 33 5.24 -12.46 1.49
CA HIS A 33 4.85 -12.76 0.11
C HIS A 33 5.10 -14.21 -0.30
N PHE A 34 5.91 -14.97 0.44
CA PHE A 34 6.19 -16.36 0.12
C PHE A 34 6.55 -16.57 -1.36
N ALA A 35 7.41 -15.69 -1.90
CA ALA A 35 7.77 -15.63 -3.30
C ALA A 35 6.64 -15.23 -4.27
N ASN A 36 5.44 -14.95 -3.76
CA ASN A 36 4.32 -14.45 -4.57
C ASN A 36 4.13 -12.94 -4.34
N ILE A 37 5.10 -12.17 -4.81
CA ILE A 37 5.12 -10.72 -4.57
C ILE A 37 3.91 -10.03 -5.20
N LYS A 38 3.59 -10.39 -6.45
CA LYS A 38 2.49 -9.77 -7.16
C LYS A 38 1.14 -9.99 -6.48
N GLY A 39 0.85 -11.21 -6.08
CA GLY A 39 -0.40 -11.54 -5.40
C GLY A 39 -0.51 -10.87 -4.05
N THR A 40 0.58 -10.85 -3.29
CA THR A 40 0.61 -10.20 -1.98
C THR A 40 0.39 -8.70 -2.12
N LEU A 41 1.05 -8.08 -3.10
CA LEU A 41 0.88 -6.65 -3.36
C LEU A 41 -0.56 -6.33 -3.74
N GLN A 42 -1.17 -7.14 -4.61
CA GLN A 42 -2.56 -6.95 -4.99
C GLN A 42 -3.50 -7.03 -3.79
N THR A 43 -3.24 -7.96 -2.87
CA THR A 43 -4.04 -8.10 -1.66
C THR A 43 -3.92 -6.85 -0.79
N LEU A 44 -2.71 -6.35 -0.59
CA LEU A 44 -2.48 -5.15 0.21
C LEU A 44 -3.15 -3.92 -0.42
N LEU A 45 -3.06 -3.78 -1.74
CA LEU A 45 -3.68 -2.67 -2.44
C LEU A 45 -5.20 -2.73 -2.34
N SER A 46 -5.78 -3.93 -2.43
CA SER A 46 -7.21 -4.12 -2.25
C SER A 46 -7.66 -3.74 -0.84
N GLU A 47 -6.90 -4.15 0.17
CA GLU A 47 -7.19 -3.80 1.56
C GLU A 47 -7.13 -2.29 1.78
N ALA A 48 -6.12 -1.62 1.21
CA ALA A 48 -6.00 -0.19 1.31
C ALA A 48 -7.20 0.50 0.66
N ARG A 49 -7.59 0.05 -0.51
CA ARG A 49 -8.73 0.60 -1.24
C ARG A 49 -10.04 0.42 -0.48
N GLU A 50 -10.25 -0.75 0.11
CA GLU A 50 -11.43 -1.01 0.92
C GLU A 50 -11.49 -0.07 2.12
N LYS A 51 -10.36 0.08 2.81
CA LYS A 51 -10.30 0.86 4.03
C LYS A 51 -10.44 2.35 3.77
N LEU A 52 -9.84 2.85 2.71
CA LEU A 52 -9.80 4.27 2.40
C LEU A 52 -10.86 4.72 1.38
N GLY A 53 -11.56 3.79 0.75
CA GLY A 53 -12.55 4.09 -0.26
C GLY A 53 -11.95 4.46 -1.60
N ASN A 54 -12.71 5.19 -2.40
CA ASN A 54 -12.27 5.60 -3.75
C ASN A 54 -11.37 6.81 -3.67
N LEU A 55 -10.08 6.58 -3.54
CA LEU A 55 -9.08 7.64 -3.49
C LEU A 55 -8.31 7.69 -4.80
N THR A 56 -7.89 8.89 -5.15
CA THR A 56 -6.92 9.07 -6.22
C THR A 56 -5.53 8.85 -5.63
N ILE A 57 -4.86 7.79 -6.06
CA ILE A 57 -3.55 7.42 -5.54
C ILE A 57 -2.51 7.60 -6.65
N HIS A 58 -1.44 8.28 -6.32
CA HIS A 58 -0.31 8.46 -7.24
C HIS A 58 0.88 7.67 -6.71
N PRO A 59 1.45 6.75 -7.49
CA PRO A 59 2.67 6.05 -7.11
C PRO A 59 3.82 7.03 -6.92
N THR A 60 4.60 6.80 -5.89
CA THR A 60 5.78 7.63 -5.61
C THR A 60 7.06 6.92 -6.02
#